data_23c27e840baf069584a6a7d3e658af23
#
_entry.id   23c27e840baf069584a6a7d3e658af23
#
_cell.length_a   1.000
_cell.length_b   1.000
_cell.length_c   1.000
_cell.angle_alpha   90.00
_cell.angle_beta   90.00
_cell.angle_gamma   90.00
#
_symmetry.space_group_name_H-M   'P 1'
#
loop_
_entity.id
_entity.type
_entity.pdbx_description
1 polymer ?
#
loop_
_entity_poly.entity_id
_entity_poly.type
_entity_poly.pdbx_seq_one_letter_code
_entity_poly.pdbx_strand_id
1 'polypeptide(L)'
;MSSSEPKLPREPKFPTHNAPRVWFLTCANSPIGISLTQHLLSHGDYVCAGVLPLEFARHADRSAAFKSFLEEVGTSTDKEQWRARLRVVALDARNMGQCQSAVAEAVAGFGRVDVLFCCHSEAVVGTVEELSQSPRALTLVGEQFETNFFAPVNIIKATLPVFREKKNGHIVLLTATTGHLGTPGLSMYCASQWAVEGYCDSLAYEIAPFNIKMTIVQPNMEVNVLTHKITSALPMQCYAEENNPAPLSRNILSSLLDRLEGTAEPTTGDQLHSNEVTSLYPPLSQALKERLVAETVHAVAAIGGHDNPPARHIVGHEAVASVKEKLKTVSEELEDFVECSCAADVERSVVQSPVLHSRDLGMSAS
;
A
#
# COMPACT_ATOMS: atom_id res chain seq x y z
N MET A 1 -15.61 23.70 32.75
CA MET A 1 -15.37 22.73 31.69
C MET A 1 -14.76 23.52 30.55
N SER A 2 -13.43 23.50 30.39
CA SER A 2 -12.73 24.21 29.34
C SER A 2 -12.82 23.39 28.07
N SER A 3 -13.49 23.90 27.05
CA SER A 3 -13.50 23.36 25.69
C SER A 3 -12.08 23.47 25.12
N SER A 4 -11.36 22.37 25.09
CA SER A 4 -10.12 22.29 24.33
C SER A 4 -10.47 22.32 22.85
N GLU A 5 -10.18 23.43 22.18
CA GLU A 5 -10.21 23.50 20.73
C GLU A 5 -9.40 22.35 20.15
N PRO A 6 -9.88 21.66 19.09
CA PRO A 6 -9.11 20.63 18.42
C PRO A 6 -7.84 21.28 17.87
N LYS A 7 -6.69 20.84 18.38
CA LYS A 7 -5.39 21.27 17.84
C LYS A 7 -5.33 20.86 16.37
N LEU A 8 -5.28 21.83 15.49
CA LEU A 8 -4.97 21.63 14.08
C LEU A 8 -3.73 20.71 13.95
N PRO A 9 -3.73 19.75 13.01
CA PRO A 9 -2.55 18.95 12.76
C PRO A 9 -1.36 19.88 12.53
N ARG A 10 -0.22 19.59 13.17
CA ARG A 10 0.99 20.35 12.90
C ARG A 10 1.33 20.20 11.43
N GLU A 11 1.69 21.30 10.77
CA GLU A 11 2.21 21.24 9.40
C GLU A 11 3.31 20.18 9.30
N PRO A 12 3.24 19.28 8.32
CA PRO A 12 4.21 18.22 8.17
C PRO A 12 5.61 18.82 7.94
N LYS A 13 6.52 18.58 8.86
CA LYS A 13 7.92 18.91 8.65
C LYS A 13 8.52 17.83 7.76
N PHE A 14 8.79 18.19 6.52
CA PHE A 14 9.55 17.34 5.61
C PHE A 14 10.95 17.10 6.20
N PRO A 15 11.44 15.84 6.22
CA PRO A 15 12.81 15.60 6.62
C PRO A 15 13.74 16.37 5.68
N THR A 16 14.61 17.18 6.24
CA THR A 16 15.61 17.90 5.47
C THR A 16 16.59 16.89 4.89
N HIS A 17 16.65 16.80 3.58
CA HIS A 17 17.71 16.08 2.89
C HIS A 17 18.63 17.06 2.17
N ASN A 18 19.92 16.74 2.13
CA ASN A 18 20.95 17.63 1.59
C ASN A 18 20.98 17.69 0.05
N ALA A 19 20.19 16.84 -0.63
CA ALA A 19 20.11 16.79 -2.09
C ALA A 19 18.74 16.26 -2.54
N PRO A 20 18.20 16.75 -3.67
CA PRO A 20 16.98 16.23 -4.27
C PRO A 20 17.08 14.72 -4.55
N ARG A 21 16.00 13.98 -4.33
CA ARG A 21 15.89 12.56 -4.60
C ARG A 21 15.07 12.29 -5.84
N VAL A 22 15.31 11.14 -6.45
CA VAL A 22 14.54 10.65 -7.59
C VAL A 22 13.58 9.56 -7.10
N TRP A 23 12.30 9.85 -7.16
CA TRP A 23 11.21 8.94 -6.83
C TRP A 23 10.67 8.27 -8.09
N PHE A 24 10.45 6.98 -8.02
CA PHE A 24 9.70 6.23 -9.04
C PHE A 24 8.36 5.80 -8.46
N LEU A 25 7.26 6.30 -9.00
CA LEU A 25 5.89 6.00 -8.58
C LEU A 25 5.24 5.04 -9.57
N THR A 26 4.65 3.96 -9.09
CA THR A 26 4.10 2.91 -9.98
C THR A 26 2.67 3.14 -10.44
N CYS A 27 1.90 4.00 -9.77
CA CYS A 27 0.52 4.35 -10.11
C CYS A 27 0.30 5.86 -9.93
N ALA A 28 1.03 6.66 -10.73
CA ALA A 28 1.08 8.11 -10.56
C ALA A 28 -0.23 8.82 -10.92
N ASN A 29 -1.11 8.20 -11.71
CA ASN A 29 -2.44 8.71 -12.04
C ASN A 29 -3.50 8.48 -10.94
N SER A 30 -3.15 7.77 -9.87
CA SER A 30 -4.03 7.64 -8.70
C SER A 30 -4.10 8.94 -7.89
N PRO A 31 -5.16 9.17 -7.09
CA PRO A 31 -5.23 10.34 -6.20
C PRO A 31 -4.02 10.48 -5.29
N ILE A 32 -3.51 9.37 -4.73
CA ILE A 32 -2.28 9.34 -3.93
C ILE A 32 -1.08 9.70 -4.81
N GLY A 33 -0.98 9.09 -6.01
CA GLY A 33 0.13 9.34 -6.94
C GLY A 33 0.22 10.79 -7.39
N ILE A 34 -0.92 11.42 -7.72
CA ILE A 34 -0.98 12.85 -8.11
C ILE A 34 -0.56 13.74 -6.93
N SER A 35 -1.18 13.54 -5.76
CA SER A 35 -0.90 14.35 -4.58
C SER A 35 0.55 14.20 -4.10
N LEU A 36 1.08 12.97 -4.10
CA LEU A 36 2.49 12.72 -3.77
C LEU A 36 3.43 13.36 -4.79
N THR A 37 3.12 13.27 -6.10
CA THR A 37 3.90 13.92 -7.15
C THR A 37 3.97 15.44 -6.93
N GLN A 38 2.85 16.08 -6.68
CA GLN A 38 2.78 17.51 -6.38
C GLN A 38 3.62 17.87 -5.16
N HIS A 39 3.48 17.07 -4.11
CA HIS A 39 4.19 17.27 -2.86
C HIS A 39 5.72 17.16 -3.05
N LEU A 40 6.21 16.12 -3.71
CA LEU A 40 7.63 15.88 -3.98
C LEU A 40 8.24 16.98 -4.87
N LEU A 41 7.55 17.35 -5.94
CA LEU A 41 8.01 18.43 -6.84
C LEU A 41 8.09 19.78 -6.13
N SER A 42 7.14 20.07 -5.22
CA SER A 42 7.15 21.33 -4.43
C SER A 42 8.35 21.39 -3.47
N HIS A 43 8.84 20.23 -3.01
CA HIS A 43 10.02 20.13 -2.14
C HIS A 43 11.34 19.97 -2.89
N GLY A 44 11.32 20.01 -4.22
CA GLY A 44 12.54 20.00 -5.04
C GLY A 44 12.98 18.62 -5.51
N ASP A 45 12.26 17.55 -5.19
CA ASP A 45 12.56 16.19 -5.64
C ASP A 45 12.22 16.00 -7.13
N TYR A 46 12.70 14.91 -7.71
CA TYR A 46 12.41 14.44 -9.06
C TYR A 46 11.43 13.29 -9.01
N VAL A 47 10.53 13.22 -9.97
CA VAL A 47 9.50 12.16 -10.04
C VAL A 47 9.48 11.51 -11.41
N CYS A 48 9.66 10.19 -11.43
CA CYS A 48 9.31 9.34 -12.55
C CYS A 48 7.92 8.73 -12.28
N ALA A 49 6.94 9.19 -13.03
CA ALA A 49 5.52 8.87 -12.88
C ALA A 49 5.13 7.73 -13.81
N GLY A 50 5.06 6.51 -13.28
CA GLY A 50 4.55 5.32 -14.00
C GLY A 50 3.03 5.36 -14.13
N VAL A 51 2.53 5.21 -15.35
CA VAL A 51 1.11 5.26 -15.66
C VAL A 51 0.74 4.11 -16.59
N LEU A 52 -0.36 3.42 -16.28
CA LEU A 52 -0.87 2.34 -17.11
C LEU A 52 -1.38 2.89 -18.45
N PRO A 53 -0.80 2.47 -19.60
CA PRO A 53 -1.13 3.04 -20.91
C PRO A 53 -2.60 2.90 -21.28
N LEU A 54 -3.22 1.76 -20.93
CA LEU A 54 -4.63 1.48 -21.22
C LEU A 54 -5.58 2.40 -20.44
N GLU A 55 -5.28 2.72 -19.19
CA GLU A 55 -6.08 3.67 -18.41
C GLU A 55 -5.96 5.08 -18.95
N PHE A 56 -4.75 5.46 -19.36
CA PHE A 56 -4.51 6.77 -19.95
C PHE A 56 -5.23 6.98 -21.30
N ALA A 57 -5.41 5.89 -22.06
CA ALA A 57 -6.06 5.92 -23.38
C ALA A 57 -7.59 5.74 -23.30
N ARG A 58 -8.10 4.86 -22.44
CA ARG A 58 -9.50 4.38 -22.47
C ARG A 58 -10.39 4.90 -21.34
N HIS A 59 -9.84 5.18 -20.17
CA HIS A 59 -10.62 5.64 -19.01
C HIS A 59 -10.39 7.12 -18.79
N ALA A 60 -11.15 7.95 -19.53
CA ALA A 60 -11.06 9.41 -19.44
C ALA A 60 -11.21 9.90 -18.00
N ASP A 61 -12.11 9.30 -17.21
CA ASP A 61 -12.43 9.73 -15.85
C ASP A 61 -11.29 9.48 -14.85
N ARG A 62 -10.66 8.29 -14.89
CA ARG A 62 -9.51 7.97 -14.02
C ARG A 62 -8.26 8.80 -14.37
N SER A 63 -8.13 9.17 -15.63
CA SER A 63 -6.97 9.92 -16.13
C SER A 63 -7.20 11.43 -16.17
N ALA A 64 -8.44 11.90 -16.03
CA ALA A 64 -8.77 13.32 -16.18
C ALA A 64 -8.00 14.20 -15.19
N ALA A 65 -8.00 13.84 -13.91
CA ALA A 65 -7.26 14.58 -12.89
C ALA A 65 -5.75 14.62 -13.16
N PHE A 66 -5.18 13.50 -13.60
CA PHE A 66 -3.75 13.45 -13.94
C PHE A 66 -3.42 14.24 -15.20
N LYS A 67 -4.28 14.18 -16.22
CA LYS A 67 -4.13 15.00 -17.44
C LYS A 67 -4.21 16.49 -17.11
N SER A 68 -5.20 16.90 -16.31
CA SER A 68 -5.32 18.29 -15.85
C SER A 68 -4.08 18.73 -15.05
N PHE A 69 -3.55 17.88 -14.19
CA PHE A 69 -2.30 18.13 -13.49
C PHE A 69 -1.12 18.32 -14.46
N LEU A 70 -0.98 17.46 -15.48
CA LEU A 70 0.09 17.60 -16.48
C LEU A 70 -0.05 18.89 -17.31
N GLU A 71 -1.28 19.26 -17.68
CA GLU A 71 -1.58 20.52 -18.39
C GLU A 71 -1.19 21.73 -17.53
N GLU A 72 -1.54 21.69 -16.24
CA GLU A 72 -1.16 22.74 -15.30
C GLU A 72 0.37 22.87 -15.16
N VAL A 73 1.08 21.74 -15.02
CA VAL A 73 2.56 21.74 -15.02
C VAL A 73 3.10 22.26 -16.35
N GLY A 74 2.43 21.95 -17.48
CA GLY A 74 2.81 22.36 -18.83
C GLY A 74 2.62 23.85 -19.10
N THR A 75 1.64 24.49 -18.50
CA THR A 75 1.23 25.88 -18.83
C THR A 75 1.61 26.92 -17.78
N SER A 76 1.70 26.54 -16.51
CA SER A 76 2.00 27.46 -15.42
C SER A 76 3.48 27.89 -15.42
N THR A 77 3.72 29.21 -15.37
CA THR A 77 5.07 29.78 -15.21
C THR A 77 5.67 29.47 -13.85
N ASP A 78 4.85 29.39 -12.80
CA ASP A 78 5.30 29.11 -11.44
C ASP A 78 5.79 27.65 -11.30
N LYS A 79 5.36 26.77 -12.22
CA LYS A 79 5.72 25.34 -12.26
C LYS A 79 6.77 24.98 -13.31
N GLU A 80 7.45 25.96 -13.90
CA GLU A 80 8.47 25.71 -14.93
C GLU A 80 9.56 24.76 -14.43
N GLN A 81 9.99 24.89 -13.18
CA GLN A 81 10.98 24.01 -12.57
C GLN A 81 10.47 22.56 -12.41
N TRP A 82 9.15 22.34 -12.33
CA TRP A 82 8.56 21.00 -12.23
C TRP A 82 8.70 20.22 -13.52
N ARG A 83 8.63 20.88 -14.69
CA ARG A 83 8.78 20.23 -16.01
C ARG A 83 10.10 19.50 -16.16
N ALA A 84 11.19 20.08 -15.67
CA ALA A 84 12.51 19.46 -15.71
C ALA A 84 12.65 18.29 -14.72
N ARG A 85 11.81 18.24 -13.70
CA ARG A 85 11.86 17.26 -12.60
C ARG A 85 10.77 16.21 -12.66
N LEU A 86 9.85 16.28 -13.62
CA LEU A 86 8.78 15.30 -13.84
C LEU A 86 9.00 14.57 -15.15
N ARG A 87 8.97 13.23 -15.11
CA ARG A 87 8.97 12.36 -16.29
C ARG A 87 7.83 11.37 -16.16
N VAL A 88 7.00 11.29 -17.18
CA VAL A 88 5.90 10.30 -17.25
C VAL A 88 6.37 9.13 -18.11
N VAL A 89 6.22 7.91 -17.62
CA VAL A 89 6.60 6.68 -18.32
C VAL A 89 5.42 5.71 -18.40
N ALA A 90 5.35 4.98 -19.51
CA ALA A 90 4.36 3.93 -19.68
C ALA A 90 4.73 2.74 -18.79
N LEU A 91 3.81 2.28 -17.94
CA LEU A 91 4.06 1.18 -17.02
C LEU A 91 2.80 0.33 -16.81
N ASP A 92 2.83 -0.90 -17.31
CA ASP A 92 2.03 -2.00 -16.78
C ASP A 92 2.97 -2.89 -15.95
N ALA A 93 2.92 -2.73 -14.63
CA ALA A 93 3.83 -3.44 -13.73
C ALA A 93 3.59 -4.95 -13.67
N ARG A 94 2.47 -5.46 -14.21
CA ARG A 94 2.23 -6.89 -14.41
C ARG A 94 3.14 -7.46 -15.50
N ASN A 95 3.71 -6.61 -16.35
CA ASN A 95 4.63 -6.98 -17.43
C ASN A 95 6.09 -6.63 -17.06
N MET A 96 6.92 -7.65 -16.88
CA MET A 96 8.33 -7.47 -16.52
C MET A 96 9.12 -6.62 -17.53
N GLY A 97 8.87 -6.79 -18.84
CA GLY A 97 9.55 -6.01 -19.88
C GLY A 97 9.23 -4.52 -19.79
N GLN A 98 7.98 -4.17 -19.50
CA GLN A 98 7.60 -2.77 -19.26
C GLN A 98 8.20 -2.23 -17.97
N CYS A 99 8.30 -3.02 -16.90
CA CYS A 99 9.00 -2.62 -15.69
C CYS A 99 10.47 -2.28 -15.98
N GLN A 100 11.17 -3.14 -16.70
CA GLN A 100 12.57 -2.92 -17.08
C GLN A 100 12.73 -1.67 -17.95
N SER A 101 11.87 -1.48 -18.96
CA SER A 101 11.90 -0.29 -19.81
C SER A 101 11.65 0.99 -19.03
N ALA A 102 10.64 1.00 -18.16
CA ALA A 102 10.30 2.18 -17.35
C ALA A 102 11.41 2.56 -16.37
N VAL A 103 12.05 1.57 -15.73
CA VAL A 103 13.21 1.83 -14.85
C VAL A 103 14.40 2.35 -15.65
N ALA A 104 14.66 1.78 -16.84
CA ALA A 104 15.73 2.27 -17.72
C ALA A 104 15.47 3.71 -18.18
N GLU A 105 14.23 4.08 -18.51
CA GLU A 105 13.85 5.46 -18.84
C GLU A 105 14.05 6.42 -17.66
N ALA A 106 13.74 6.01 -16.43
CA ALA A 106 13.98 6.81 -15.23
C ALA A 106 15.47 7.07 -15.03
N VAL A 107 16.31 6.03 -15.17
CA VAL A 107 17.77 6.14 -15.06
C VAL A 107 18.35 6.98 -16.20
N ALA A 108 17.89 6.79 -17.44
CA ALA A 108 18.33 7.63 -18.57
C ALA A 108 17.97 9.10 -18.39
N GLY A 109 16.81 9.39 -17.77
CA GLY A 109 16.33 10.76 -17.57
C GLY A 109 16.97 11.48 -16.39
N PHE A 110 17.17 10.79 -15.27
CA PHE A 110 17.59 11.39 -14.00
C PHE A 110 18.91 10.82 -13.46
N GLY A 111 19.53 9.87 -14.16
CA GLY A 111 20.79 9.24 -13.78
C GLY A 111 20.69 8.23 -12.64
N ARG A 112 19.55 8.16 -11.96
CA ARG A 112 19.35 7.29 -10.78
C ARG A 112 17.88 7.12 -10.42
N VAL A 113 17.60 6.16 -9.54
CA VAL A 113 16.39 6.09 -8.72
C VAL A 113 16.85 6.01 -7.27
N ASP A 114 16.19 6.73 -6.36
CA ASP A 114 16.50 6.73 -4.91
C ASP A 114 15.39 6.06 -4.11
N VAL A 115 14.14 6.28 -4.48
CA VAL A 115 12.95 5.72 -3.83
C VAL A 115 12.03 5.11 -4.87
N LEU A 116 11.68 3.84 -4.69
CA LEU A 116 10.62 3.17 -5.44
C LEU A 116 9.36 3.15 -4.56
N PHE A 117 8.28 3.79 -5.03
CA PHE A 117 6.99 3.75 -4.35
C PHE A 117 6.00 2.88 -5.12
N CYS A 118 5.63 1.75 -4.51
CA CYS A 118 4.65 0.80 -5.03
C CYS A 118 3.28 1.09 -4.39
N CYS A 119 2.31 1.51 -5.19
CA CYS A 119 0.97 1.88 -4.73
C CYS A 119 -0.16 1.29 -5.57
N HIS A 120 0.08 0.14 -6.22
CA HIS A 120 -0.98 -0.60 -6.91
C HIS A 120 -1.93 -1.22 -5.89
N SER A 121 -3.24 -1.08 -6.11
CA SER A 121 -4.23 -1.76 -5.31
C SER A 121 -5.55 -1.88 -6.08
N GLU A 122 -6.08 -3.09 -6.16
CA GLU A 122 -7.41 -3.40 -6.68
C GLU A 122 -8.13 -4.30 -5.70
N ALA A 123 -9.44 -4.09 -5.52
CA ALA A 123 -10.25 -4.93 -4.65
C ALA A 123 -11.51 -5.45 -5.38
N VAL A 124 -11.76 -6.73 -5.20
CA VAL A 124 -13.00 -7.39 -5.59
C VAL A 124 -13.73 -7.83 -4.33
N VAL A 125 -14.97 -7.36 -4.17
CA VAL A 125 -15.80 -7.60 -2.99
C VAL A 125 -16.74 -8.79 -3.22
N GLY A 126 -16.79 -9.70 -2.28
CA GLY A 126 -17.68 -10.84 -2.28
C GLY A 126 -17.27 -11.85 -1.21
N THR A 127 -18.19 -12.72 -0.83
CA THR A 127 -17.83 -13.91 -0.07
C THR A 127 -16.99 -14.86 -0.94
N VAL A 128 -16.28 -15.80 -0.33
CA VAL A 128 -15.43 -16.74 -1.07
C VAL A 128 -16.21 -17.50 -2.15
N GLU A 129 -17.45 -17.88 -1.86
CA GLU A 129 -18.32 -18.59 -2.81
C GLU A 129 -18.82 -17.67 -3.91
N GLU A 130 -19.22 -16.44 -3.59
CA GLU A 130 -19.63 -15.45 -4.60
C GLU A 130 -18.52 -15.10 -5.59
N LEU A 131 -17.28 -15.05 -5.12
CA LEU A 131 -16.10 -14.80 -5.95
C LEU A 131 -15.75 -15.95 -6.91
N SER A 132 -16.34 -17.13 -6.70
CA SER A 132 -16.16 -18.31 -7.55
C SER A 132 -17.34 -18.64 -8.47
N GLN A 133 -18.44 -17.88 -8.38
CA GLN A 133 -19.69 -18.20 -9.10
C GLN A 133 -19.64 -17.99 -10.62
N SER A 134 -18.86 -17.05 -11.09
CA SER A 134 -18.83 -16.71 -12.50
C SER A 134 -17.40 -16.68 -13.07
N PRO A 135 -17.23 -16.99 -14.38
CA PRO A 135 -15.94 -16.85 -15.04
C PRO A 135 -15.37 -15.43 -14.91
N ARG A 136 -16.23 -14.40 -14.91
CA ARG A 136 -15.81 -13.01 -14.75
C ARG A 136 -15.29 -12.72 -13.34
N ALA A 137 -15.95 -13.22 -12.30
CA ALA A 137 -15.49 -13.06 -10.92
C ALA A 137 -14.13 -13.74 -10.71
N LEU A 138 -13.94 -14.96 -11.21
CA LEU A 138 -12.67 -15.68 -11.17
C LEU A 138 -11.55 -14.91 -11.88
N THR A 139 -11.84 -14.35 -13.05
CA THR A 139 -10.87 -13.52 -13.80
C THR A 139 -10.48 -12.29 -12.98
N LEU A 140 -11.43 -11.60 -12.38
CA LEU A 140 -11.17 -10.42 -11.54
C LEU A 140 -10.31 -10.75 -10.30
N VAL A 141 -10.53 -11.89 -9.68
CA VAL A 141 -9.69 -12.37 -8.57
C VAL A 141 -8.25 -12.61 -9.05
N GLY A 142 -8.08 -13.22 -10.22
CA GLY A 142 -6.76 -13.39 -10.85
C GLY A 142 -6.09 -12.05 -11.15
N GLU A 143 -6.80 -11.12 -11.80
CA GLU A 143 -6.33 -9.75 -12.11
C GLU A 143 -5.94 -8.99 -10.83
N GLN A 144 -6.68 -9.18 -9.72
CA GLN A 144 -6.36 -8.61 -8.42
C GLN A 144 -5.02 -9.11 -7.87
N PHE A 145 -4.72 -10.41 -7.98
CA PHE A 145 -3.41 -10.94 -7.58
C PHE A 145 -2.29 -10.47 -8.49
N GLU A 146 -2.54 -10.39 -9.81
CA GLU A 146 -1.57 -9.81 -10.76
C GLU A 146 -1.25 -8.36 -10.40
N THR A 147 -2.25 -7.58 -9.98
CA THR A 147 -2.06 -6.16 -9.63
C THR A 147 -1.46 -5.97 -8.23
N ASN A 148 -1.97 -6.69 -7.22
CA ASN A 148 -1.60 -6.43 -5.84
C ASN A 148 -0.32 -7.15 -5.39
N PHE A 149 0.02 -8.28 -6.03
CA PHE A 149 1.17 -9.09 -5.68
C PHE A 149 2.24 -9.13 -6.79
N PHE A 150 1.90 -9.61 -7.99
CA PHE A 150 2.92 -9.78 -9.04
C PHE A 150 3.45 -8.46 -9.60
N ALA A 151 2.61 -7.43 -9.70
CA ALA A 151 3.07 -6.13 -10.19
C ALA A 151 4.11 -5.47 -9.27
N PRO A 152 3.92 -5.36 -7.94
CA PRO A 152 4.99 -4.93 -7.04
C PRO A 152 6.25 -5.80 -7.13
N VAL A 153 6.12 -7.13 -7.16
CA VAL A 153 7.25 -8.05 -7.29
C VAL A 153 8.06 -7.77 -8.56
N ASN A 154 7.40 -7.56 -9.70
CA ASN A 154 8.06 -7.31 -10.97
C ASN A 154 8.84 -5.98 -10.97
N ILE A 155 8.20 -4.89 -10.54
CA ILE A 155 8.88 -3.58 -10.55
C ILE A 155 10.01 -3.52 -9.52
N ILE A 156 9.85 -4.15 -8.36
CA ILE A 156 10.93 -4.31 -7.39
C ILE A 156 12.11 -5.04 -8.04
N LYS A 157 11.87 -6.21 -8.64
CA LYS A 157 12.90 -6.99 -9.34
C LYS A 157 13.61 -6.18 -10.44
N ALA A 158 12.86 -5.37 -11.20
CA ALA A 158 13.44 -4.50 -12.23
C ALA A 158 14.31 -3.38 -11.65
N THR A 159 14.00 -2.89 -10.44
CA THR A 159 14.70 -1.77 -9.79
C THR A 159 15.91 -2.22 -8.97
N LEU A 160 15.91 -3.45 -8.43
CA LEU A 160 16.99 -3.97 -7.58
C LEU A 160 18.39 -3.85 -8.17
N PRO A 161 18.66 -4.10 -9.48
CA PRO A 161 19.99 -3.93 -10.06
C PRO A 161 20.52 -2.50 -9.90
N VAL A 162 19.66 -1.50 -10.10
CA VAL A 162 20.00 -0.07 -9.97
C VAL A 162 20.36 0.27 -8.52
N PHE A 163 19.55 -0.17 -7.57
CA PHE A 163 19.81 0.05 -6.15
C PHE A 163 21.06 -0.68 -5.65
N ARG A 164 21.28 -1.93 -6.10
CA ARG A 164 22.43 -2.73 -5.72
C ARG A 164 23.76 -2.14 -6.24
N GLU A 165 23.79 -1.67 -7.48
CA GLU A 165 24.96 -0.99 -8.06
C GLU A 165 25.31 0.25 -7.26
N LYS A 166 24.31 1.05 -6.89
CA LYS A 166 24.48 2.28 -6.10
C LYS A 166 24.76 1.99 -4.61
N LYS A 167 24.50 0.79 -4.12
CA LYS A 167 24.49 0.42 -2.69
C LYS A 167 23.63 1.38 -1.84
N ASN A 168 22.53 1.82 -2.39
CA ASN A 168 21.57 2.67 -1.74
C ASN A 168 20.23 2.61 -2.48
N GLY A 169 19.14 2.59 -1.76
CA GLY A 169 17.79 2.64 -2.29
C GLY A 169 16.76 2.45 -1.19
N HIS A 170 15.54 2.89 -1.44
CA HIS A 170 14.43 2.68 -0.53
C HIS A 170 13.22 2.21 -1.31
N ILE A 171 12.71 1.04 -0.97
CA ILE A 171 11.47 0.49 -1.49
C ILE A 171 10.38 0.80 -0.47
N VAL A 172 9.37 1.55 -0.89
CA VAL A 172 8.20 1.87 -0.08
C VAL A 172 6.99 1.20 -0.72
N LEU A 173 6.39 0.27 -0.02
CA LEU A 173 5.18 -0.42 -0.45
C LEU A 173 3.97 0.12 0.32
N LEU A 174 2.94 0.54 -0.38
CA LEU A 174 1.67 0.90 0.21
C LEU A 174 0.75 -0.33 0.23
N THR A 175 0.36 -0.74 1.43
CA THR A 175 -0.69 -1.74 1.68
C THR A 175 -1.78 -1.12 2.54
N ALA A 176 -2.34 -1.87 3.48
CA ALA A 176 -3.21 -1.35 4.53
C ALA A 176 -3.23 -2.31 5.72
N THR A 177 -4.02 -1.99 6.74
CA THR A 177 -4.18 -2.85 7.92
C THR A 177 -4.73 -4.25 7.61
N THR A 178 -5.31 -4.47 6.42
CA THR A 178 -5.70 -5.79 5.92
C THR A 178 -4.52 -6.76 5.71
N GLY A 179 -3.28 -6.27 5.70
CA GLY A 179 -2.08 -7.09 5.87
C GLY A 179 -1.91 -7.69 7.28
N HIS A 180 -2.73 -7.28 8.25
CA HIS A 180 -2.78 -7.84 9.60
C HIS A 180 -4.17 -8.38 9.97
N LEU A 181 -5.22 -7.89 9.34
CA LEU A 181 -6.61 -8.13 9.70
C LEU A 181 -7.37 -8.74 8.52
N GLY A 182 -8.05 -9.86 8.76
CA GLY A 182 -9.03 -10.37 7.81
C GLY A 182 -10.27 -9.48 7.82
N THR A 183 -10.72 -9.05 6.64
CA THR A 183 -11.94 -8.25 6.49
C THR A 183 -13.01 -9.08 5.77
N PRO A 184 -14.21 -9.27 6.36
CA PRO A 184 -15.29 -9.98 5.71
C PRO A 184 -15.65 -9.38 4.34
N GLY A 185 -15.84 -10.22 3.33
CA GLY A 185 -16.10 -9.78 1.96
C GLY A 185 -14.87 -9.33 1.16
N LEU A 186 -13.68 -9.32 1.77
CA LEU A 186 -12.41 -8.98 1.14
C LEU A 186 -11.36 -10.09 1.27
N SER A 187 -11.76 -11.35 1.39
CA SER A 187 -10.86 -12.48 1.64
C SER A 187 -9.70 -12.58 0.66
N MET A 188 -9.98 -12.51 -0.65
CA MET A 188 -8.94 -12.56 -1.69
C MET A 188 -8.08 -11.30 -1.74
N TYR A 189 -8.65 -10.15 -1.39
CA TYR A 189 -7.89 -8.92 -1.23
C TYR A 189 -6.91 -9.04 -0.06
N CYS A 190 -7.38 -9.41 1.12
CA CYS A 190 -6.52 -9.64 2.29
C CYS A 190 -5.41 -10.66 1.97
N ALA A 191 -5.75 -11.78 1.32
CA ALA A 191 -4.75 -12.77 0.92
C ALA A 191 -3.65 -12.19 0.02
N SER A 192 -4.01 -11.34 -0.93
CA SER A 192 -3.03 -10.68 -1.80
C SER A 192 -2.13 -9.70 -1.04
N GLN A 193 -2.66 -8.99 -0.03
CA GLN A 193 -1.89 -8.09 0.84
C GLN A 193 -0.92 -8.88 1.73
N TRP A 194 -1.38 -9.96 2.35
CA TRP A 194 -0.50 -10.85 3.13
C TRP A 194 0.61 -11.45 2.27
N ALA A 195 0.31 -11.84 1.05
CA ALA A 195 1.29 -12.40 0.13
C ALA A 195 2.41 -11.40 -0.17
N VAL A 196 2.08 -10.15 -0.52
CA VAL A 196 3.10 -9.14 -0.84
C VAL A 196 3.88 -8.68 0.39
N GLU A 197 3.26 -8.64 1.57
CA GLU A 197 3.96 -8.30 2.81
C GLU A 197 4.94 -9.40 3.22
N GLY A 198 4.53 -10.67 3.14
CA GLY A 198 5.44 -11.80 3.39
C GLY A 198 6.62 -11.86 2.41
N TYR A 199 6.38 -11.50 1.13
CA TYR A 199 7.45 -11.32 0.16
C TYR A 199 8.42 -10.21 0.58
N CYS A 200 7.89 -9.05 1.00
CA CYS A 200 8.71 -7.93 1.43
C CYS A 200 9.53 -8.22 2.70
N ASP A 201 8.95 -8.95 3.66
CA ASP A 201 9.66 -9.36 4.87
C ASP A 201 10.88 -10.24 4.54
N SER A 202 10.71 -11.20 3.63
CA SER A 202 11.82 -12.05 3.18
C SER A 202 12.85 -11.25 2.40
N LEU A 203 12.39 -10.42 1.46
CA LEU A 203 13.27 -9.59 0.63
C LEU A 203 14.10 -8.61 1.45
N ALA A 204 13.56 -8.06 2.54
CA ALA A 204 14.28 -7.11 3.39
C ALA A 204 15.63 -7.68 3.90
N TYR A 205 15.68 -8.97 4.24
CA TYR A 205 16.93 -9.64 4.62
C TYR A 205 17.90 -9.79 3.45
N GLU A 206 17.39 -10.08 2.25
CA GLU A 206 18.22 -10.27 1.05
C GLU A 206 18.89 -8.98 0.58
N ILE A 207 18.21 -7.84 0.73
CA ILE A 207 18.68 -6.54 0.23
C ILE A 207 19.45 -5.71 1.28
N ALA A 208 19.32 -6.03 2.56
CA ALA A 208 20.02 -5.33 3.64
C ALA A 208 21.54 -5.24 3.45
N PRO A 209 22.26 -6.29 2.95
CA PRO A 209 23.69 -6.21 2.70
C PRO A 209 24.09 -5.17 1.66
N PHE A 210 23.16 -4.72 0.82
CA PHE A 210 23.37 -3.70 -0.20
C PHE A 210 22.94 -2.30 0.26
N ASN A 211 22.61 -2.12 1.55
CA ASN A 211 22.08 -0.87 2.11
C ASN A 211 20.79 -0.39 1.39
N ILE A 212 19.98 -1.35 0.93
CA ILE A 212 18.66 -1.08 0.36
C ILE A 212 17.62 -1.26 1.48
N LYS A 213 16.76 -0.28 1.65
CA LYS A 213 15.74 -0.25 2.69
C LYS A 213 14.40 -0.69 2.14
N MET A 214 13.60 -1.32 2.99
CA MET A 214 12.23 -1.74 2.69
C MET A 214 11.31 -1.21 3.79
N THR A 215 10.22 -0.54 3.39
CA THR A 215 9.18 -0.10 4.32
C THR A 215 7.80 -0.40 3.75
N ILE A 216 6.95 -1.02 4.55
CA ILE A 216 5.54 -1.21 4.27
C ILE A 216 4.76 -0.11 5.00
N VAL A 217 4.02 0.72 4.27
CA VAL A 217 3.16 1.78 4.81
C VAL A 217 1.73 1.28 4.82
N GLN A 218 1.08 1.32 6.00
CA GLN A 218 -0.21 0.70 6.25
C GLN A 218 -1.20 1.71 6.83
N PRO A 219 -1.95 2.45 6.00
CA PRO A 219 -3.08 3.26 6.47
C PRO A 219 -4.22 2.37 6.98
N ASN A 220 -5.07 2.95 7.82
CA ASN A 220 -6.22 2.25 8.40
C ASN A 220 -7.21 1.76 7.33
N MET A 221 -7.48 2.62 6.38
CA MET A 221 -8.41 2.34 5.30
C MET A 221 -7.64 2.11 4.01
N GLU A 222 -8.19 1.25 3.19
CA GLU A 222 -7.71 0.96 1.85
C GLU A 222 -7.89 2.19 0.94
N VAL A 223 -7.09 3.23 1.16
CA VAL A 223 -7.27 4.54 0.51
C VAL A 223 -7.34 4.40 -1.00
N ASN A 224 -6.51 3.54 -1.60
CA ASN A 224 -6.58 3.29 -3.03
C ASN A 224 -7.89 2.61 -3.44
N VAL A 225 -8.39 1.66 -2.64
CA VAL A 225 -9.67 1.00 -2.87
C VAL A 225 -10.81 2.01 -2.71
N LEU A 226 -10.77 2.83 -1.66
CA LEU A 226 -11.83 3.82 -1.38
C LEU A 226 -11.88 4.97 -2.39
N THR A 227 -10.76 5.31 -3.01
CA THR A 227 -10.69 6.39 -4.00
C THR A 227 -10.93 5.91 -5.44
N HIS A 228 -11.02 4.59 -5.63
CA HIS A 228 -11.30 3.96 -6.92
C HIS A 228 -12.64 3.22 -6.92
N LYS A 229 -13.01 2.74 -8.09
CA LYS A 229 -14.19 1.92 -8.31
C LYS A 229 -14.01 0.55 -7.68
N ILE A 230 -14.94 0.15 -6.80
CA ILE A 230 -14.99 -1.20 -6.21
C ILE A 230 -15.80 -2.09 -7.14
N THR A 231 -15.28 -3.26 -7.49
CA THR A 231 -16.01 -4.28 -8.22
C THR A 231 -16.50 -5.36 -7.24
N SER A 232 -17.80 -5.67 -7.30
CA SER A 232 -18.44 -6.66 -6.43
C SER A 232 -19.02 -7.81 -7.26
N ALA A 233 -18.80 -9.03 -6.81
CA ALA A 233 -19.53 -10.17 -7.31
C ALA A 233 -21.02 -10.06 -6.97
N LEU A 234 -21.90 -10.71 -7.73
CA LEU A 234 -23.32 -10.72 -7.41
C LEU A 234 -23.58 -11.53 -6.13
N PRO A 235 -24.54 -11.08 -5.28
CA PRO A 235 -24.90 -11.80 -4.07
C PRO A 235 -25.49 -13.17 -4.38
N MET A 236 -25.09 -14.20 -3.59
CA MET A 236 -25.78 -15.48 -3.58
C MET A 236 -26.99 -15.42 -2.65
N GLN A 237 -28.04 -16.17 -3.00
CA GLN A 237 -29.27 -16.18 -2.22
C GLN A 237 -29.08 -16.76 -0.81
N CYS A 238 -28.16 -17.70 -0.62
CA CYS A 238 -27.81 -18.23 0.70
C CYS A 238 -27.19 -17.18 1.63
N TYR A 239 -26.64 -16.08 1.09
CA TYR A 239 -26.12 -14.93 1.82
C TYR A 239 -27.08 -13.74 1.87
N ALA A 240 -28.35 -13.90 1.45
CA ALA A 240 -29.36 -12.86 1.57
C ALA A 240 -29.79 -12.69 3.04
N GLU A 241 -30.14 -11.45 3.42
CA GLU A 241 -30.55 -11.10 4.79
C GLU A 241 -31.71 -11.96 5.30
N GLU A 242 -32.64 -12.31 4.42
CA GLU A 242 -33.79 -13.13 4.73
C GLU A 242 -33.41 -14.53 5.25
N ASN A 243 -32.24 -15.02 4.89
CA ASN A 243 -31.74 -16.35 5.20
C ASN A 243 -30.68 -16.40 6.30
N ASN A 244 -30.20 -15.23 6.75
CA ASN A 244 -29.09 -15.13 7.70
C ASN A 244 -29.42 -14.22 8.90
N PRO A 245 -29.44 -14.77 10.13
CA PRO A 245 -29.64 -13.97 11.33
C PRO A 245 -28.42 -13.15 11.75
N ALA A 246 -27.26 -13.39 11.15
CA ALA A 246 -26.01 -12.69 11.43
C ALA A 246 -25.73 -11.57 10.40
N PRO A 247 -24.98 -10.52 10.75
CA PRO A 247 -24.59 -9.49 9.80
C PRO A 247 -23.84 -10.10 8.61
N LEU A 248 -24.26 -9.73 7.41
CA LEU A 248 -23.62 -10.18 6.17
C LEU A 248 -22.27 -9.48 5.98
N SER A 249 -21.35 -10.17 5.33
CA SER A 249 -20.01 -9.61 5.00
C SER A 249 -20.10 -8.25 4.30
N ARG A 250 -21.07 -8.08 3.40
CA ARG A 250 -21.31 -6.81 2.69
C ARG A 250 -21.80 -5.71 3.63
N ASN A 251 -22.70 -6.05 4.56
CA ASN A 251 -23.22 -5.11 5.55
C ASN A 251 -22.13 -4.68 6.53
N ILE A 252 -21.23 -5.59 6.91
CA ILE A 252 -20.05 -5.25 7.72
C ILE A 252 -19.16 -4.27 6.97
N LEU A 253 -18.85 -4.53 5.70
CA LEU A 253 -18.05 -3.62 4.89
C LEU A 253 -18.74 -2.26 4.70
N SER A 254 -20.05 -2.24 4.39
CA SER A 254 -20.84 -1.00 4.30
C SER A 254 -20.83 -0.24 5.62
N SER A 255 -21.04 -0.92 6.75
CA SER A 255 -21.01 -0.30 8.07
C SER A 255 -19.64 0.28 8.44
N LEU A 256 -18.54 -0.33 7.96
CA LEU A 256 -17.20 0.24 8.10
C LEU A 256 -17.03 1.52 7.28
N LEU A 257 -17.59 1.56 6.06
CA LEU A 257 -17.59 2.74 5.22
C LEU A 257 -18.48 3.86 5.79
N ASP A 258 -19.65 3.50 6.33
CA ASP A 258 -20.62 4.45 6.92
C ASP A 258 -20.11 5.13 8.19
N ARG A 259 -19.16 4.52 8.90
CA ARG A 259 -18.48 5.15 10.05
C ARG A 259 -17.54 6.30 9.66
N LEU A 260 -17.21 6.41 8.39
CA LEU A 260 -16.42 7.53 7.91
C LEU A 260 -17.30 8.80 7.87
N GLU A 261 -16.95 9.78 8.69
CA GLU A 261 -17.65 11.06 8.70
C GLU A 261 -17.59 11.71 7.31
N GLY A 262 -18.77 12.04 6.74
CA GLY A 262 -18.85 12.72 5.44
C GLY A 262 -19.11 11.79 4.26
N THR A 263 -19.69 10.61 4.48
CA THR A 263 -20.27 9.80 3.38
C THR A 263 -21.32 10.60 2.64
N ALA A 264 -21.19 10.66 1.31
CA ALA A 264 -22.20 11.30 0.45
C ALA A 264 -23.34 10.30 0.19
N GLU A 265 -24.54 10.82 -0.06
CA GLU A 265 -25.64 10.01 -0.59
C GLU A 265 -25.17 9.26 -1.85
N PRO A 266 -25.53 7.98 -2.03
CA PRO A 266 -25.11 7.21 -3.20
C PRO A 266 -25.62 7.90 -4.46
N THR A 267 -24.70 8.42 -5.25
CA THR A 267 -25.01 8.93 -6.58
C THR A 267 -25.37 7.76 -7.49
N THR A 268 -26.61 7.70 -7.91
CA THR A 268 -27.21 6.65 -8.77
C THR A 268 -26.65 6.63 -10.20
N GLY A 269 -25.62 7.42 -10.51
CA GLY A 269 -25.23 7.74 -11.88
C GLY A 269 -24.31 6.75 -12.61
N ASP A 270 -23.47 5.98 -11.93
CA ASP A 270 -22.42 5.21 -12.59
C ASP A 270 -22.31 3.76 -12.12
N GLN A 271 -23.44 3.05 -12.08
CA GLN A 271 -23.45 1.63 -11.85
C GLN A 271 -23.26 0.90 -13.20
N LEU A 272 -22.08 0.37 -13.45
CA LEU A 272 -21.90 -0.61 -14.50
C LEU A 272 -22.36 -1.97 -13.99
N HIS A 273 -23.58 -2.35 -14.39
CA HIS A 273 -24.10 -3.70 -14.12
C HIS A 273 -23.78 -4.62 -15.30
N SER A 274 -23.13 -5.72 -15.01
CA SER A 274 -23.17 -6.90 -15.85
C SER A 274 -24.01 -7.97 -15.14
N ASN A 275 -24.41 -9.02 -15.84
CA ASN A 275 -25.11 -10.17 -15.22
C ASN A 275 -24.23 -10.95 -14.23
N GLU A 276 -22.96 -10.56 -14.06
CA GLU A 276 -21.98 -11.31 -13.29
C GLU A 276 -21.32 -10.48 -12.19
N VAL A 277 -21.20 -9.16 -12.37
CA VAL A 277 -20.56 -8.26 -11.41
C VAL A 277 -21.20 -6.87 -11.42
N THR A 278 -21.08 -6.19 -10.29
CA THR A 278 -21.47 -4.79 -10.14
C THR A 278 -20.26 -3.96 -9.78
N SER A 279 -20.09 -2.81 -10.41
CA SER A 279 -19.01 -1.89 -10.08
C SER A 279 -19.58 -0.55 -9.59
N LEU A 280 -19.18 -0.16 -8.39
CA LEU A 280 -19.68 1.01 -7.67
C LEU A 280 -18.52 1.89 -7.21
N TYR A 281 -18.72 3.20 -7.24
CA TYR A 281 -17.82 4.12 -6.54
C TYR A 281 -18.23 4.21 -5.06
N PRO A 282 -17.27 4.15 -4.11
CA PRO A 282 -17.60 4.37 -2.71
C PRO A 282 -18.22 5.76 -2.51
N PRO A 283 -19.28 5.89 -1.69
CA PRO A 283 -19.96 7.16 -1.44
C PRO A 283 -19.16 8.04 -0.46
N LEU A 284 -17.92 8.40 -0.83
CA LEU A 284 -17.08 9.28 -0.01
C LEU A 284 -17.21 10.73 -0.45
N SER A 285 -17.35 11.65 0.49
CA SER A 285 -17.26 13.07 0.21
C SER A 285 -15.88 13.45 -0.32
N GLN A 286 -15.80 14.49 -1.15
CA GLN A 286 -14.52 14.96 -1.68
C GLN A 286 -13.55 15.37 -0.57
N ALA A 287 -14.04 16.05 0.46
CA ALA A 287 -13.24 16.44 1.62
C ALA A 287 -12.65 15.25 2.38
N LEU A 288 -13.41 14.15 2.52
CA LEU A 288 -12.92 12.94 3.14
C LEU A 288 -11.83 12.26 2.28
N LYS A 289 -12.03 12.17 0.97
CA LYS A 289 -11.02 11.64 0.04
C LYS A 289 -9.71 12.42 0.13
N GLU A 290 -9.80 13.75 0.10
CA GLU A 290 -8.64 14.64 0.21
C GLU A 290 -7.91 14.45 1.55
N ARG A 291 -8.63 14.32 2.67
CA ARG A 291 -8.05 14.07 3.98
C ARG A 291 -7.31 12.74 4.04
N LEU A 292 -7.91 11.65 3.56
CA LEU A 292 -7.30 10.32 3.54
C LEU A 292 -6.05 10.28 2.66
N VAL A 293 -6.13 10.92 1.49
CA VAL A 293 -4.99 11.03 0.58
C VAL A 293 -3.87 11.85 1.22
N ALA A 294 -4.18 13.00 1.82
CA ALA A 294 -3.20 13.88 2.46
C ALA A 294 -2.49 13.17 3.62
N GLU A 295 -3.21 12.43 4.48
CA GLU A 295 -2.63 11.67 5.57
C GLU A 295 -1.64 10.60 5.07
N THR A 296 -2.05 9.85 4.04
CA THR A 296 -1.20 8.81 3.43
C THR A 296 0.02 9.41 2.75
N VAL A 297 -0.14 10.48 1.98
CA VAL A 297 0.95 11.19 1.29
C VAL A 297 1.96 11.74 2.29
N HIS A 298 1.47 12.33 3.39
CA HIS A 298 2.35 12.82 4.45
C HIS A 298 3.19 11.69 5.04
N ALA A 299 2.58 10.56 5.37
CA ALA A 299 3.28 9.40 5.92
C ALA A 299 4.32 8.84 4.95
N VAL A 300 3.96 8.65 3.67
CA VAL A 300 4.86 8.15 2.62
C VAL A 300 6.04 9.09 2.41
N ALA A 301 5.79 10.38 2.33
CA ALA A 301 6.83 11.39 2.11
C ALA A 301 7.80 11.46 3.30
N ALA A 302 7.28 11.43 4.53
CA ALA A 302 8.08 11.42 5.76
C ALA A 302 8.98 10.17 5.84
N ILE A 303 8.41 8.98 5.57
CA ILE A 303 9.14 7.71 5.61
C ILE A 303 10.17 7.63 4.48
N GLY A 304 9.81 8.02 3.27
CA GLY A 304 10.73 8.02 2.12
C GLY A 304 11.93 8.93 2.32
N GLY A 305 11.80 9.94 3.22
CA GLY A 305 12.88 10.84 3.61
C GLY A 305 13.73 10.36 4.78
N HIS A 306 13.32 9.31 5.48
CA HIS A 306 13.96 8.90 6.71
C HIS A 306 15.24 8.09 6.47
N ASP A 307 16.33 8.42 7.18
CA ASP A 307 17.63 7.74 7.03
C ASP A 307 17.58 6.28 7.51
N ASN A 308 16.80 6.01 8.55
CA ASN A 308 16.59 4.67 9.11
C ASN A 308 15.10 4.41 9.30
N PRO A 309 14.35 4.16 8.21
CA PRO A 309 12.91 3.96 8.27
C PRO A 309 12.56 2.62 8.93
N PRO A 310 11.38 2.51 9.56
CA PRO A 310 10.91 1.23 10.09
C PRO A 310 10.56 0.26 8.96
N ALA A 311 10.58 -1.04 9.24
CA ALA A 311 10.10 -2.05 8.30
C ALA A 311 8.59 -1.91 8.01
N ARG A 312 7.81 -1.52 9.02
CA ARG A 312 6.37 -1.22 8.91
C ARG A 312 6.05 0.13 9.53
N HIS A 313 5.22 0.90 8.85
CA HIS A 313 4.72 2.19 9.31
C HIS A 313 3.19 2.19 9.23
N ILE A 314 2.56 2.01 10.38
CA ILE A 314 1.10 2.03 10.51
C ILE A 314 0.65 3.49 10.63
N VAL A 315 -0.31 3.90 9.79
CA VAL A 315 -0.78 5.29 9.67
C VAL A 315 -2.17 5.43 10.26
N GLY A 316 -2.33 6.38 11.17
CA GLY A 316 -3.61 6.69 11.81
C GLY A 316 -3.81 5.99 13.16
N HIS A 317 -4.55 6.66 14.06
CA HIS A 317 -4.78 6.17 15.42
C HIS A 317 -5.58 4.87 15.46
N GLU A 318 -6.60 4.76 14.61
CA GLU A 318 -7.46 3.57 14.54
C GLU A 318 -6.69 2.37 13.98
N ALA A 319 -5.85 2.59 12.96
CA ALA A 319 -4.99 1.54 12.41
C ALA A 319 -4.05 0.98 13.49
N VAL A 320 -3.40 1.87 14.24
CA VAL A 320 -2.51 1.48 15.35
C VAL A 320 -3.27 0.71 16.43
N ALA A 321 -4.49 1.15 16.78
CA ALA A 321 -5.31 0.48 17.79
C ALA A 321 -5.73 -0.92 17.33
N SER A 322 -6.22 -1.06 16.10
CA SER A 322 -6.68 -2.34 15.53
C SER A 322 -5.54 -3.37 15.41
N VAL A 323 -4.36 -2.94 14.96
CA VAL A 323 -3.19 -3.82 14.86
C VAL A 323 -2.69 -4.24 16.25
N LYS A 324 -2.67 -3.33 17.23
CA LYS A 324 -2.32 -3.67 18.63
C LYS A 324 -3.27 -4.69 19.21
N GLU A 325 -4.57 -4.54 19.00
CA GLU A 325 -5.58 -5.49 19.49
C GLU A 325 -5.38 -6.87 18.85
N LYS A 326 -5.13 -6.95 17.54
CA LYS A 326 -4.82 -8.21 16.87
C LYS A 326 -3.57 -8.89 17.45
N LEU A 327 -2.50 -8.12 17.65
CA LEU A 327 -1.26 -8.66 18.23
C LEU A 327 -1.47 -9.17 19.66
N LYS A 328 -2.28 -8.46 20.44
CA LYS A 328 -2.66 -8.88 21.80
C LYS A 328 -3.43 -10.22 21.75
N THR A 329 -4.46 -10.32 20.91
CA THR A 329 -5.22 -11.57 20.73
C THR A 329 -4.32 -12.74 20.36
N VAL A 330 -3.40 -12.54 19.42
CA VAL A 330 -2.45 -13.60 19.02
C VAL A 330 -1.52 -13.98 20.16
N SER A 331 -1.08 -13.02 20.98
CA SER A 331 -0.24 -13.30 22.14
C SER A 331 -0.99 -14.10 23.21
N GLU A 332 -2.25 -13.75 23.48
CA GLU A 332 -3.12 -14.46 24.40
C GLU A 332 -3.37 -15.91 23.92
N GLU A 333 -3.70 -16.10 22.65
CA GLU A 333 -3.86 -17.43 22.06
C GLU A 333 -2.59 -18.30 22.18
N LEU A 334 -1.40 -17.70 21.98
CA LEU A 334 -0.13 -18.40 22.13
C LEU A 334 0.14 -18.79 23.59
N GLU A 335 -0.22 -17.93 24.56
CA GLU A 335 -0.07 -18.22 25.98
C GLU A 335 -1.04 -19.31 26.44
N ASP A 336 -2.31 -19.25 25.99
CA ASP A 336 -3.36 -20.22 26.37
C ASP A 336 -3.07 -21.63 25.86
N PHE A 337 -2.38 -21.75 24.71
CA PHE A 337 -2.13 -23.04 24.07
C PHE A 337 -0.64 -23.46 24.05
N VAL A 338 0.21 -22.79 24.84
CA VAL A 338 1.66 -23.05 24.83
C VAL A 338 2.00 -24.51 25.16
N GLU A 339 1.31 -25.12 26.13
CA GLU A 339 1.55 -26.53 26.49
C GLU A 339 1.24 -27.48 25.33
N CYS A 340 0.11 -27.26 24.64
CA CYS A 340 -0.25 -28.03 23.45
C CYS A 340 0.72 -27.82 22.29
N SER A 341 1.15 -26.58 22.08
CA SER A 341 2.08 -26.21 21.02
C SER A 341 3.48 -26.84 21.22
N CYS A 342 3.90 -26.97 22.47
CA CYS A 342 5.21 -27.55 22.81
C CYS A 342 5.17 -29.08 22.98
N ALA A 343 3.98 -29.69 23.12
CA ALA A 343 3.84 -31.14 23.31
C ALA A 343 4.37 -31.98 22.14
N ALA A 344 4.48 -31.40 20.95
CA ALA A 344 5.01 -32.06 19.75
C ALA A 344 6.51 -31.79 19.51
N ASP A 345 7.17 -31.06 20.41
CA ASP A 345 8.62 -30.92 20.32
C ASP A 345 9.27 -32.30 20.50
N VAL A 346 9.92 -32.77 19.44
CA VAL A 346 10.77 -33.96 19.49
C VAL A 346 11.76 -33.73 20.61
N GLU A 347 11.86 -34.69 21.55
CA GLU A 347 12.80 -34.63 22.66
C GLU A 347 14.15 -34.09 22.16
N ARG A 348 14.45 -32.86 22.52
CA ARG A 348 15.79 -32.32 22.34
C ARG A 348 16.67 -33.18 23.22
N SER A 349 17.33 -34.16 22.62
CA SER A 349 18.50 -34.76 23.24
C SER A 349 19.31 -33.60 23.79
N VAL A 350 19.44 -33.56 25.12
CA VAL A 350 20.08 -32.50 25.88
C VAL A 350 21.48 -32.29 25.35
N VAL A 351 21.65 -31.50 24.30
CA VAL A 351 22.91 -30.88 24.00
C VAL A 351 23.00 -29.75 25.01
N GLN A 352 23.67 -30.07 26.13
CA GLN A 352 24.08 -29.06 27.10
C GLN A 352 24.75 -27.94 26.32
N SER A 353 24.06 -26.81 26.19
CA SER A 353 24.72 -25.57 25.76
C SER A 353 25.84 -25.30 26.74
N PRO A 354 27.09 -25.12 26.30
CA PRO A 354 28.14 -24.72 27.22
C PRO A 354 27.74 -23.36 27.78
N VAL A 355 27.43 -23.37 29.08
CA VAL A 355 27.27 -22.14 29.86
C VAL A 355 28.61 -21.43 29.76
N LEU A 356 28.69 -20.38 28.97
CA LEU A 356 29.79 -19.44 28.98
C LEU A 356 29.84 -18.80 30.36
N HIS A 357 30.59 -19.41 31.26
CA HIS A 357 30.95 -18.79 32.53
C HIS A 357 31.84 -17.60 32.20
N SER A 358 31.30 -16.41 32.47
CA SER A 358 32.04 -15.14 32.49
C SER A 358 33.02 -15.08 33.67
N ARG A 359 33.97 -15.98 33.73
CA ARG A 359 35.10 -15.97 34.69
C ARG A 359 36.32 -16.53 33.98
N ASP A 360 36.98 -15.67 33.22
CA ASP A 360 38.41 -15.76 32.91
C ASP A 360 38.81 -14.62 31.97
N LEU A 361 38.59 -13.40 32.45
CA LEU A 361 39.37 -12.24 32.03
C LEU A 361 40.17 -11.80 33.28
N GLY A 362 41.15 -12.62 33.62
CA GLY A 362 42.22 -12.24 34.53
C GLY A 362 43.06 -11.15 33.86
N MET A 363 42.82 -9.89 34.23
CA MET A 363 43.83 -8.86 34.02
C MET A 363 44.97 -9.08 34.96
N SER A 364 46.14 -9.55 34.49
CA SER A 364 47.41 -9.37 35.14
C SER A 364 48.01 -8.04 34.69
N ALA A 365 48.06 -7.07 35.60
CA ALA A 365 48.92 -5.91 35.47
C ALA A 365 50.36 -6.32 35.64
N SER A 366 51.22 -5.88 34.76
CA SER A 366 52.61 -5.42 34.96
C SER A 366 53.10 -4.73 33.71
#